data_49a767e1061d3931db697abad4211bfb
#
_entry.id   49a767e1061d3931db697abad4211bfb
#
_cell.length_a   1.000
_cell.length_b   1.000
_cell.length_c   1.000
_cell.angle_alpha   90.00
_cell.angle_beta   90.00
_cell.angle_gamma   90.00
#
_symmetry.space_group_name_H-M   'P 1'
#
loop_
_entity.id
_entity.type
_entity.pdbx_description
1 polymer ?
#
loop_
_entity_poly.entity_id
_entity_poly.type
_entity_poly.pdbx_seq_one_letter_code
_entity_poly.pdbx_strand_id
1 'polypeptide(L)'
;KRYQAFHAEATPELPALLAYTGIVFKRLNPKDFSAEDFGYAQEHLRLTSFCYGLLRPLDVIRAYRLEGDVVLPELGNQTLFSYWRSRLTDTFIEDIRSAGGILCNLASDEMKSLFDWKRVESEVRVVTPEFHVWKNGKLATIVVYTKMSRGEMTRFILKNKIGNPEELKGFSWEGFEFDESLSDEKKLVFINGMGE
;
A
#
# COMPACT_ATOMS: atom_id res chain seq x y z
N LYS A 1 -14.49 15.67 17.04
CA LYS A 1 -13.54 15.34 18.16
C LYS A 1 -12.10 15.08 17.68
N ARG A 2 -11.82 14.30 16.61
CA ARG A 2 -10.45 14.00 16.16
C ARG A 2 -9.73 15.20 15.52
N TYR A 3 -10.43 16.08 14.81
CA TYR A 3 -9.84 17.30 14.23
C TYR A 3 -9.35 18.29 15.29
N GLN A 4 -10.08 18.42 16.39
CA GLN A 4 -9.70 19.29 17.51
C GLN A 4 -8.43 18.79 18.24
N ALA A 5 -8.22 17.46 18.23
CA ALA A 5 -7.04 16.85 18.84
C ALA A 5 -5.78 16.96 17.96
N PHE A 6 -5.92 17.14 16.65
CA PHE A 6 -4.77 17.15 15.71
C PHE A 6 -3.73 18.22 16.03
N HIS A 7 -4.19 19.40 16.45
CA HIS A 7 -3.34 20.54 16.81
C HIS A 7 -3.04 20.63 18.33
N ALA A 8 -3.56 19.72 19.14
CA ALA A 8 -3.29 19.73 20.56
C ALA A 8 -1.84 19.27 20.83
N GLU A 9 -1.12 19.99 21.68
CA GLU A 9 0.27 19.65 22.06
C GLU A 9 0.42 18.24 22.62
N ALA A 10 -0.61 17.72 23.30
CA ALA A 10 -0.64 16.38 23.88
C ALA A 10 -0.95 15.25 22.87
N THR A 11 -1.14 15.56 21.58
CA THR A 11 -1.42 14.52 20.57
C THR A 11 -0.15 13.73 20.28
N PRO A 12 -0.13 12.40 20.52
CA PRO A 12 1.03 11.58 20.26
C PRO A 12 1.47 11.66 18.80
N GLU A 13 2.76 11.77 18.59
CA GLU A 13 3.43 11.66 17.31
C GLU A 13 4.12 10.31 17.23
N LEU A 14 3.95 9.61 16.12
CA LEU A 14 4.52 8.28 15.89
C LEU A 14 5.05 8.18 14.46
N PRO A 15 6.07 7.34 14.21
CA PRO A 15 6.44 6.95 12.86
C PRO A 15 5.23 6.39 12.11
N ALA A 16 5.05 6.77 10.85
CA ALA A 16 3.88 6.44 10.05
C ALA A 16 3.58 4.94 10.04
N LEU A 17 4.62 4.11 9.88
CA LEU A 17 4.47 2.66 9.87
C LEU A 17 3.90 2.10 11.18
N LEU A 18 4.17 2.76 12.32
CA LEU A 18 3.67 2.37 13.65
C LEU A 18 2.36 3.06 14.02
N ALA A 19 2.03 4.18 13.37
CA ALA A 19 0.85 4.97 13.67
C ALA A 19 -0.45 4.38 13.08
N TYR A 20 -0.37 3.73 11.91
CA TYR A 20 -1.52 3.13 11.26
C TYR A 20 -1.93 1.82 11.92
N THR A 21 -3.24 1.66 12.18
CA THR A 21 -3.81 0.52 12.91
C THR A 21 -4.85 -0.29 12.12
N GLY A 22 -5.00 -0.01 10.83
CA GLY A 22 -5.89 -0.76 9.94
C GLY A 22 -5.46 -2.23 9.79
N ILE A 23 -6.36 -3.05 9.21
CA ILE A 23 -6.13 -4.50 9.10
C ILE A 23 -4.85 -4.85 8.32
N VAL A 24 -4.51 -4.06 7.28
CA VAL A 24 -3.24 -4.19 6.52
C VAL A 24 -2.05 -4.04 7.47
N PHE A 25 -2.02 -2.99 8.29
CA PHE A 25 -0.92 -2.71 9.21
C PHE A 25 -0.85 -3.69 10.39
N LYS A 26 -2.00 -4.22 10.81
CA LYS A 26 -2.02 -5.30 11.81
C LYS A 26 -1.35 -6.57 11.29
N ARG A 27 -1.52 -6.89 10.01
CA ARG A 27 -0.90 -8.05 9.36
C ARG A 27 0.55 -7.80 8.99
N LEU A 28 0.88 -6.61 8.53
CA LEU A 28 2.26 -6.18 8.35
C LEU A 28 3.07 -6.30 9.65
N ASN A 29 2.45 -6.03 10.80
CA ASN A 29 2.99 -6.17 12.14
C ASN A 29 4.41 -5.58 12.31
N PRO A 30 4.60 -4.27 12.14
CA PRO A 30 5.94 -3.67 12.20
C PRO A 30 6.55 -3.65 13.62
N LYS A 31 5.81 -4.09 14.64
CA LYS A 31 6.29 -4.09 16.03
C LYS A 31 7.44 -5.07 16.28
N ASP A 32 7.58 -6.08 15.44
CA ASP A 32 8.65 -7.07 15.51
C ASP A 32 9.76 -6.87 14.47
N PHE A 33 9.76 -5.71 13.81
CA PHE A 33 10.80 -5.37 12.86
C PHE A 33 12.11 -5.03 13.56
N SER A 34 13.20 -5.56 13.03
CA SER A 34 14.55 -5.17 13.42
C SER A 34 14.91 -3.78 12.88
N ALA A 35 16.01 -3.20 13.36
CA ALA A 35 16.53 -1.95 12.80
C ALA A 35 16.84 -2.08 11.29
N GLU A 36 17.31 -3.25 10.85
CA GLU A 36 17.56 -3.55 9.44
C GLU A 36 16.26 -3.59 8.63
N ASP A 37 15.19 -4.20 9.16
CA ASP A 37 13.88 -4.22 8.51
C ASP A 37 13.31 -2.80 8.35
N PHE A 38 13.45 -1.96 9.36
CA PHE A 38 13.06 -0.54 9.28
C PHE A 38 13.92 0.23 8.27
N GLY A 39 15.21 -0.03 8.22
CA GLY A 39 16.11 0.56 7.22
C GLY A 39 15.66 0.22 5.80
N TYR A 40 15.47 -1.06 5.52
CA TYR A 40 14.97 -1.53 4.23
C TYR A 40 13.58 -0.96 3.90
N ALA A 41 12.67 -0.97 4.86
CA ALA A 41 11.34 -0.38 4.67
C ALA A 41 11.41 1.12 4.34
N GLN A 42 12.28 1.88 5.01
CA GLN A 42 12.44 3.32 4.78
C GLN A 42 12.84 3.64 3.33
N GLU A 43 13.62 2.78 2.72
CA GLU A 43 14.05 2.93 1.32
C GLU A 43 13.00 2.46 0.33
N HIS A 44 12.30 1.35 0.61
CA HIS A 44 11.47 0.63 -0.37
C HIS A 44 9.96 0.74 -0.15
N LEU A 45 9.46 1.09 1.04
CA LEU A 45 8.03 1.21 1.30
C LEU A 45 7.56 2.66 1.21
N ARG A 46 6.41 2.87 0.58
CA ARG A 46 5.66 4.13 0.60
C ARG A 46 4.25 3.90 1.13
N LEU A 47 3.79 4.82 1.97
CA LEU A 47 2.46 4.81 2.55
C LEU A 47 1.66 5.99 2.01
N THR A 48 0.48 5.72 1.46
CA THR A 48 -0.41 6.74 0.95
C THR A 48 -1.29 7.31 2.04
N SER A 49 -1.51 8.63 2.02
CA SER A 49 -2.28 9.36 3.02
C SER A 49 -3.05 10.52 2.39
N PHE A 50 -4.33 10.67 2.72
CA PHE A 50 -5.10 11.85 2.30
C PHE A 50 -4.69 13.13 3.03
N CYS A 51 -4.08 13.00 4.21
CA CYS A 51 -3.59 14.14 4.99
C CYS A 51 -2.17 14.55 4.60
N TYR A 52 -1.28 13.58 4.46
CA TYR A 52 0.16 13.80 4.32
C TYR A 52 0.70 13.52 2.91
N GLY A 53 -0.13 12.98 2.01
CA GLY A 53 0.28 12.61 0.67
C GLY A 53 1.02 11.27 0.64
N LEU A 54 2.30 11.29 0.33
CA LEU A 54 3.18 10.12 0.27
C LEU A 54 4.16 10.14 1.44
N LEU A 55 4.13 9.10 2.25
CA LEU A 55 4.94 8.97 3.46
C LEU A 55 5.96 7.85 3.34
N ARG A 56 7.09 8.03 3.98
CA ARG A 56 8.04 6.96 4.31
C ARG A 56 7.72 6.37 5.70
N PRO A 57 8.15 5.13 5.99
CA PRO A 57 7.87 4.45 7.26
C PRO A 57 8.17 5.22 8.53
N LEU A 58 9.28 5.96 8.55
CA LEU A 58 9.74 6.69 9.73
C LEU A 58 9.30 8.15 9.78
N ASP A 59 8.55 8.64 8.78
CA ASP A 59 7.97 9.98 8.84
C ASP A 59 7.03 10.08 10.04
N VAL A 60 7.20 11.13 10.83
CA VAL A 60 6.42 11.32 12.04
C VAL A 60 5.08 11.94 11.72
N ILE A 61 4.01 11.30 12.15
CA ILE A 61 2.63 11.73 11.90
C ILE A 61 1.80 11.78 13.17
N ARG A 62 0.74 12.59 13.13
CA ARG A 62 -0.34 12.60 14.11
C ARG A 62 -1.56 11.83 13.60
N ALA A 63 -2.36 11.29 14.50
CA ALA A 63 -3.58 10.60 14.13
C ALA A 63 -4.59 11.55 13.47
N TYR A 64 -5.09 11.16 12.32
CA TYR A 64 -6.09 11.91 11.54
C TYR A 64 -7.19 10.98 11.01
N ARG A 65 -8.25 11.58 10.48
CA ARG A 65 -9.24 10.91 9.64
C ARG A 65 -9.68 11.87 8.54
N LEU A 66 -9.30 11.55 7.31
CA LEU A 66 -9.68 12.25 6.09
C LEU A 66 -10.05 11.22 5.02
N GLU A 67 -10.94 11.62 4.12
CA GLU A 67 -11.35 10.84 2.95
C GLU A 67 -10.99 11.61 1.69
N GLY A 68 -10.75 10.94 0.58
CA GLY A 68 -10.16 11.55 -0.61
C GLY A 68 -11.09 12.45 -1.40
N ASP A 69 -12.41 12.30 -1.23
CA ASP A 69 -13.48 13.10 -1.84
C ASP A 69 -13.76 14.42 -1.10
N VAL A 70 -13.15 14.61 0.06
CA VAL A 70 -13.28 15.89 0.81
C VAL A 70 -12.80 17.04 -0.06
N VAL A 71 -13.65 18.06 -0.18
CA VAL A 71 -13.34 19.32 -0.86
C VAL A 71 -12.97 20.35 0.18
N LEU A 72 -11.80 20.96 0.02
CA LEU A 72 -11.30 22.01 0.90
C LEU A 72 -11.23 23.34 0.13
N PRO A 73 -11.96 24.40 0.57
CA PRO A 73 -11.93 25.72 -0.06
C PRO A 73 -10.52 26.29 -0.13
N GLU A 74 -9.72 26.09 0.90
CA GLU A 74 -8.34 26.55 1.03
C GLU A 74 -7.40 25.92 -0.01
N LEU A 75 -7.80 24.79 -0.60
CA LEU A 75 -7.07 24.10 -1.65
C LEU A 75 -7.67 24.35 -3.05
N GLY A 76 -8.42 25.47 -3.23
CA GLY A 76 -9.01 25.86 -4.51
C GLY A 76 -10.27 25.08 -4.88
N ASN A 77 -11.09 24.69 -3.90
CA ASN A 77 -12.34 23.94 -4.09
C ASN A 77 -12.18 22.63 -4.88
N GLN A 78 -11.06 21.95 -4.72
CA GLN A 78 -10.82 20.65 -5.32
C GLN A 78 -10.86 19.53 -4.28
N THR A 79 -11.09 18.29 -4.73
CA THR A 79 -10.99 17.12 -3.87
C THR A 79 -9.53 16.85 -3.49
N LEU A 80 -9.31 16.15 -2.37
CA LEU A 80 -7.96 15.72 -2.01
C LEU A 80 -7.34 14.78 -3.06
N PHE A 81 -8.14 13.98 -3.78
CA PHE A 81 -7.65 13.23 -4.93
C PHE A 81 -7.03 14.14 -6.01
N SER A 82 -7.76 15.18 -6.42
CA SER A 82 -7.26 16.12 -7.44
C SER A 82 -6.06 16.92 -6.95
N TYR A 83 -6.10 17.35 -5.69
CA TYR A 83 -5.02 18.11 -5.05
C TYR A 83 -3.71 17.32 -5.04
N TRP A 84 -3.75 16.06 -4.60
CA TRP A 84 -2.56 15.22 -4.51
C TRP A 84 -2.07 14.73 -5.87
N ARG A 85 -2.97 14.39 -6.79
CA ARG A 85 -2.62 13.87 -8.12
C ARG A 85 -1.62 14.76 -8.85
N SER A 86 -1.86 16.07 -8.87
CA SER A 86 -0.98 17.03 -9.54
C SER A 86 0.37 17.23 -8.83
N ARG A 87 0.48 16.87 -7.56
CA ARG A 87 1.66 17.12 -6.73
C ARG A 87 2.51 15.90 -6.48
N LEU A 88 1.88 14.73 -6.45
CA LEU A 88 2.58 13.49 -6.06
C LEU A 88 3.06 12.68 -7.25
N THR A 89 2.43 12.79 -8.42
CA THR A 89 2.70 11.87 -9.54
C THR A 89 4.17 11.91 -9.96
N ASP A 90 4.75 13.09 -10.17
CA ASP A 90 6.15 13.22 -10.59
C ASP A 90 7.10 12.67 -9.53
N THR A 91 6.94 13.12 -8.29
CA THR A 91 7.77 12.66 -7.17
C THR A 91 7.67 11.16 -6.96
N PHE A 92 6.49 10.57 -7.13
CA PHE A 92 6.28 9.14 -6.98
C PHE A 92 7.00 8.34 -8.09
N ILE A 93 6.91 8.81 -9.33
CA ILE A 93 7.60 8.19 -10.46
C ILE A 93 9.14 8.25 -10.25
N GLU A 94 9.66 9.39 -9.83
CA GLU A 94 11.08 9.56 -9.53
C GLU A 94 11.54 8.67 -8.37
N ASP A 95 10.74 8.56 -7.34
CA ASP A 95 10.99 7.67 -6.18
C ASP A 95 11.09 6.20 -6.64
N ILE A 96 10.15 5.74 -7.48
CA ILE A 96 10.15 4.38 -8.02
C ILE A 96 11.41 4.15 -8.89
N ARG A 97 11.74 5.10 -9.76
CA ARG A 97 12.93 5.00 -10.63
C ARG A 97 14.23 4.93 -9.84
N SER A 98 14.35 5.72 -8.79
CA SER A 98 15.51 5.72 -7.91
C SER A 98 15.66 4.41 -7.13
N ALA A 99 14.55 3.71 -6.89
CA ALA A 99 14.51 2.42 -6.19
C ALA A 99 14.56 1.20 -7.15
N GLY A 100 14.96 1.38 -8.42
CA GLY A 100 15.12 0.29 -9.37
C GLY A 100 14.03 0.20 -10.45
N GLY A 101 13.08 1.13 -10.50
CA GLY A 101 12.10 1.26 -11.58
C GLY A 101 10.92 0.29 -11.52
N ILE A 102 10.76 -0.45 -10.42
CA ILE A 102 9.70 -1.44 -10.25
C ILE A 102 8.81 -1.06 -9.05
N LEU A 103 7.51 -0.99 -9.27
CA LEU A 103 6.50 -0.78 -8.23
C LEU A 103 5.72 -2.07 -7.99
N CYS A 104 5.82 -2.64 -6.78
CA CYS A 104 4.86 -3.62 -6.29
C CYS A 104 3.65 -2.88 -5.71
N ASN A 105 2.52 -2.88 -6.42
CA ASN A 105 1.33 -2.17 -6.01
C ASN A 105 0.46 -3.01 -5.08
N LEU A 106 0.48 -2.70 -3.79
CA LEU A 106 -0.39 -3.30 -2.77
C LEU A 106 -1.44 -2.30 -2.24
N ALA A 107 -1.55 -1.13 -2.86
CA ALA A 107 -2.55 -0.13 -2.53
C ALA A 107 -3.94 -0.51 -3.08
N SER A 108 -4.99 0.07 -2.49
CA SER A 108 -6.35 -0.04 -3.05
C SER A 108 -6.51 0.86 -4.28
N ASP A 109 -7.54 0.58 -5.10
CA ASP A 109 -7.86 1.44 -6.25
C ASP A 109 -8.18 2.87 -5.84
N GLU A 110 -8.76 3.05 -4.66
CA GLU A 110 -8.98 4.37 -4.08
C GLU A 110 -7.66 5.14 -3.92
N MET A 111 -6.62 4.49 -3.38
CA MET A 111 -5.32 5.12 -3.16
C MET A 111 -4.56 5.39 -4.46
N LYS A 112 -4.77 4.59 -5.51
CA LYS A 112 -4.23 4.87 -6.84
C LYS A 112 -4.74 6.20 -7.40
N SER A 113 -5.92 6.65 -7.00
CA SER A 113 -6.52 7.92 -7.41
C SER A 113 -5.77 9.17 -6.92
N LEU A 114 -4.84 9.01 -5.97
CA LEU A 114 -3.89 10.06 -5.56
C LEU A 114 -2.82 10.39 -6.61
N PHE A 115 -2.72 9.58 -7.67
CA PHE A 115 -1.73 9.70 -8.72
C PHE A 115 -2.41 9.72 -10.10
N ASP A 116 -1.75 10.25 -11.11
CA ASP A 116 -2.06 9.95 -12.51
C ASP A 116 -1.55 8.53 -12.79
N TRP A 117 -2.41 7.54 -12.50
CA TRP A 117 -2.03 6.14 -12.53
C TRP A 117 -1.66 5.65 -13.94
N LYS A 118 -2.31 6.18 -14.98
CA LYS A 118 -1.98 5.87 -16.38
C LYS A 118 -0.54 6.29 -16.70
N ARG A 119 -0.15 7.44 -16.20
CA ARG A 119 1.20 7.94 -16.37
C ARG A 119 2.20 7.09 -15.58
N VAL A 120 1.89 6.72 -14.34
CA VAL A 120 2.74 5.81 -13.55
C VAL A 120 2.97 4.50 -14.32
N GLU A 121 1.92 3.85 -14.82
CA GLU A 121 2.01 2.59 -15.58
C GLU A 121 2.77 2.72 -16.91
N SER A 122 2.86 3.92 -17.48
CA SER A 122 3.61 4.17 -18.72
C SER A 122 5.08 4.46 -18.49
N GLU A 123 5.46 4.90 -17.28
CA GLU A 123 6.81 5.39 -16.99
C GLU A 123 7.64 4.45 -16.12
N VAL A 124 6.99 3.51 -15.41
CA VAL A 124 7.66 2.51 -14.56
C VAL A 124 6.99 1.14 -14.69
N ARG A 125 7.72 0.08 -14.33
CA ARG A 125 7.14 -1.27 -14.28
C ARG A 125 6.27 -1.41 -13.05
N VAL A 126 4.97 -1.65 -13.24
CA VAL A 126 4.02 -1.92 -12.14
C VAL A 126 3.67 -3.40 -12.12
N VAL A 127 3.82 -4.03 -10.95
CA VAL A 127 3.39 -5.40 -10.66
C VAL A 127 2.36 -5.34 -9.55
N THR A 128 1.19 -5.92 -9.76
CA THR A 128 0.08 -5.90 -8.80
C THR A 128 -0.27 -7.32 -8.36
N PRO A 129 0.02 -7.71 -7.11
CA PRO A 129 -0.52 -8.93 -6.52
C PRO A 129 -2.03 -8.83 -6.31
N GLU A 130 -2.76 -9.82 -6.79
CA GLU A 130 -4.20 -9.97 -6.60
C GLU A 130 -4.51 -11.22 -5.79
N PHE A 131 -5.51 -11.15 -4.90
CA PHE A 131 -5.86 -12.22 -3.97
C PHE A 131 -7.32 -12.61 -4.16
N HIS A 132 -7.57 -13.85 -4.57
CA HIS A 132 -8.88 -14.39 -4.86
C HIS A 132 -9.14 -15.69 -4.10
N VAL A 133 -10.41 -16.01 -3.89
CA VAL A 133 -10.84 -17.29 -3.32
C VAL A 133 -11.75 -18.01 -4.31
N TRP A 134 -11.68 -19.32 -4.36
CA TRP A 134 -12.71 -20.10 -5.03
C TRP A 134 -13.97 -20.13 -4.17
N LYS A 135 -15.10 -19.72 -4.74
CA LYS A 135 -16.40 -19.77 -4.07
C LYS A 135 -17.47 -20.16 -5.09
N ASN A 136 -18.15 -21.29 -4.83
CA ASN A 136 -19.21 -21.81 -5.73
C ASN A 136 -18.74 -21.92 -7.21
N GLY A 137 -17.55 -22.46 -7.43
CA GLY A 137 -16.98 -22.65 -8.77
C GLY A 137 -16.56 -21.38 -9.50
N LYS A 138 -16.44 -20.25 -8.79
CA LYS A 138 -16.00 -18.96 -9.37
C LYS A 138 -14.94 -18.29 -8.50
N LEU A 139 -14.05 -17.57 -9.15
CA LEU A 139 -13.12 -16.67 -8.46
C LEU A 139 -13.89 -15.48 -7.89
N ALA A 140 -13.67 -15.21 -6.62
CA ALA A 140 -14.27 -14.09 -5.90
C ALA A 140 -13.21 -13.32 -5.10
N THR A 141 -13.36 -12.01 -5.06
CA THR A 141 -12.54 -11.15 -4.19
C THR A 141 -13.28 -10.92 -2.88
N ILE A 142 -12.67 -11.32 -1.77
CA ILE A 142 -13.19 -11.07 -0.44
C ILE A 142 -12.37 -9.96 0.19
N VAL A 143 -12.97 -8.78 0.38
CA VAL A 143 -12.29 -7.54 0.79
C VAL A 143 -11.43 -7.70 2.03
N VAL A 144 -11.91 -8.43 3.05
CA VAL A 144 -11.15 -8.64 4.28
C VAL A 144 -9.89 -9.47 4.03
N TYR A 145 -9.99 -10.55 3.27
CA TYR A 145 -8.83 -11.37 2.90
C TYR A 145 -7.85 -10.60 2.05
N THR A 146 -8.32 -9.85 1.04
CA THR A 146 -7.45 -9.00 0.22
C THR A 146 -6.65 -7.99 1.07
N LYS A 147 -7.30 -7.35 2.05
CA LYS A 147 -6.61 -6.43 2.96
C LYS A 147 -5.58 -7.15 3.83
N MET A 148 -5.92 -8.34 4.34
CA MET A 148 -4.99 -9.13 5.14
C MET A 148 -3.79 -9.61 4.32
N SER A 149 -4.04 -10.16 3.13
CA SER A 149 -2.99 -10.64 2.23
C SER A 149 -2.04 -9.53 1.77
N ARG A 150 -2.56 -8.32 1.53
CA ARG A 150 -1.70 -7.15 1.23
C ARG A 150 -0.76 -6.83 2.39
N GLY A 151 -1.22 -6.90 3.62
CA GLY A 151 -0.37 -6.71 4.80
C GLY A 151 0.70 -7.78 4.94
N GLU A 152 0.32 -9.05 4.77
CA GLU A 152 1.24 -10.19 4.84
C GLU A 152 2.25 -10.17 3.67
N MET A 153 1.81 -9.84 2.45
CA MET A 153 2.71 -9.69 1.31
C MET A 153 3.72 -8.55 1.53
N THR A 154 3.26 -7.40 2.07
CA THR A 154 4.17 -6.31 2.42
C THR A 154 5.21 -6.78 3.46
N ARG A 155 4.76 -7.50 4.48
CA ARG A 155 5.65 -8.10 5.48
C ARG A 155 6.64 -9.07 4.85
N PHE A 156 6.18 -9.96 3.98
CA PHE A 156 7.00 -10.94 3.26
C PHE A 156 8.11 -10.24 2.46
N ILE A 157 7.77 -9.19 1.70
CA ILE A 157 8.73 -8.39 0.93
C ILE A 157 9.78 -7.78 1.86
N LEU A 158 9.35 -7.12 2.92
CA LEU A 158 10.26 -6.37 3.80
C LEU A 158 11.16 -7.28 4.64
N LYS A 159 10.63 -8.38 5.18
CA LYS A 159 11.40 -9.33 5.98
C LYS A 159 12.43 -10.10 5.16
N ASN A 160 12.12 -10.41 3.91
CA ASN A 160 13.00 -11.17 3.03
C ASN A 160 13.85 -10.27 2.10
N LYS A 161 13.73 -8.94 2.21
CA LYS A 161 14.48 -7.96 1.38
C LYS A 161 14.30 -8.23 -0.12
N ILE A 162 13.07 -8.54 -0.53
CA ILE A 162 12.76 -8.92 -1.91
C ILE A 162 12.92 -7.72 -2.84
N GLY A 163 13.82 -7.85 -3.82
CA GLY A 163 14.08 -6.85 -4.85
C GLY A 163 13.61 -7.27 -6.24
N ASN A 164 13.32 -8.56 -6.45
CA ASN A 164 12.86 -9.08 -7.73
C ASN A 164 11.39 -9.56 -7.63
N PRO A 165 10.48 -9.08 -8.50
CA PRO A 165 9.08 -9.53 -8.51
C PRO A 165 8.88 -11.03 -8.67
N GLU A 166 9.81 -11.77 -9.30
CA GLU A 166 9.72 -13.22 -9.42
C GLU A 166 9.73 -13.93 -8.07
N GLU A 167 10.41 -13.36 -7.08
CA GLU A 167 10.46 -13.89 -5.72
C GLU A 167 9.11 -13.78 -4.99
N LEU A 168 8.21 -12.88 -5.45
CA LEU A 168 6.85 -12.77 -4.91
C LEU A 168 6.03 -14.04 -5.14
N LYS A 169 6.34 -14.81 -6.19
CA LYS A 169 5.68 -16.09 -6.49
C LYS A 169 5.84 -17.13 -5.37
N GLY A 170 6.86 -16.99 -4.54
CA GLY A 170 7.08 -17.80 -3.35
C GLY A 170 6.23 -17.43 -2.13
N PHE A 171 5.39 -16.38 -2.24
CA PHE A 171 4.51 -16.01 -1.14
C PHE A 171 3.41 -17.04 -0.92
N SER A 172 3.21 -17.43 0.34
CA SER A 172 2.09 -18.25 0.78
C SER A 172 1.58 -17.76 2.13
N TRP A 173 0.27 -17.67 2.28
CA TRP A 173 -0.37 -17.29 3.54
C TRP A 173 -1.81 -17.81 3.62
N GLU A 174 -2.15 -18.54 4.70
CA GLU A 174 -3.52 -19.03 4.96
C GLU A 174 -4.14 -19.75 3.73
N GLY A 175 -3.33 -20.52 2.99
CA GLY A 175 -3.75 -21.24 1.79
C GLY A 175 -3.83 -20.39 0.52
N PHE A 176 -3.45 -19.10 0.56
CA PHE A 176 -3.20 -18.34 -0.67
C PHE A 176 -1.85 -18.76 -1.25
N GLU A 177 -1.87 -19.19 -2.49
CA GLU A 177 -0.70 -19.61 -3.25
C GLU A 177 -0.74 -18.99 -4.65
N PHE A 178 0.44 -18.82 -5.26
CA PHE A 178 0.59 -18.26 -6.60
C PHE A 178 -0.03 -19.20 -7.65
N ASP A 179 -0.80 -18.62 -8.57
CA ASP A 179 -1.37 -19.30 -9.74
C ASP A 179 -0.80 -18.72 -11.03
N GLU A 180 0.06 -19.49 -11.69
CA GLU A 180 0.71 -19.07 -12.93
C GLU A 180 -0.28 -18.93 -14.09
N SER A 181 -1.32 -19.76 -14.14
CA SER A 181 -2.28 -19.80 -15.26
C SER A 181 -3.15 -18.55 -15.34
N LEU A 182 -3.31 -17.84 -14.22
CA LEU A 182 -4.12 -16.61 -14.11
C LEU A 182 -3.26 -15.34 -13.99
N SER A 183 -1.94 -15.50 -13.99
CA SER A 183 -0.98 -14.41 -13.83
C SER A 183 -0.40 -13.97 -15.17
N ASP A 184 0.11 -12.74 -15.18
CA ASP A 184 0.88 -12.18 -16.28
C ASP A 184 2.03 -11.30 -15.76
N GLU A 185 2.75 -10.59 -16.63
CA GLU A 185 3.91 -9.74 -16.27
C GLU A 185 3.56 -8.56 -15.34
N LYS A 186 2.28 -8.15 -15.31
CA LYS A 186 1.79 -7.01 -14.52
C LYS A 186 0.96 -7.44 -13.33
N LYS A 187 0.41 -8.64 -13.37
CA LYS A 187 -0.54 -9.13 -12.38
C LYS A 187 -0.12 -10.51 -11.87
N LEU A 188 0.14 -10.62 -10.58
CA LEU A 188 0.44 -11.88 -9.91
C LEU A 188 -0.79 -12.32 -9.12
N VAL A 189 -1.44 -13.39 -9.54
CA VAL A 189 -2.66 -13.90 -8.92
C VAL A 189 -2.32 -14.94 -7.87
N PHE A 190 -2.88 -14.76 -6.67
CA PHE A 190 -2.80 -15.70 -5.57
C PHE A 190 -4.19 -16.20 -5.24
N ILE A 191 -4.37 -17.51 -5.18
CA ILE A 191 -5.66 -18.15 -4.95
C ILE A 191 -5.63 -18.92 -3.65
N ASN A 192 -6.71 -18.76 -2.88
CA ASN A 192 -7.01 -19.65 -1.78
C ASN A 192 -8.11 -20.64 -2.21
N GLY A 193 -7.78 -21.92 -2.16
CA GLY A 193 -8.69 -23.03 -2.46
C GLY A 193 -9.68 -23.36 -1.34
N MET A 194 -9.97 -22.45 -0.42
CA MET A 194 -10.95 -22.69 0.64
C MET A 194 -12.35 -22.92 0.06
N GLY A 195 -12.73 -24.17 -0.04
CA GLY A 195 -14.13 -24.64 -0.11
C GLY A 195 -14.61 -25.07 -1.49
N GLU A 196 -14.25 -26.25 -1.88
CA GLU A 196 -15.17 -27.14 -2.56
C GLU A 196 -16.27 -27.61 -1.59
#